data_36f7e13ee6ec753712233afd69927ee6
#
_entry.id   36f7e13ee6ec753712233afd69927ee6
#
_cell.length_a   1.000
_cell.length_b   1.000
_cell.length_c   1.000
_cell.angle_alpha   90.00
_cell.angle_beta   90.00
_cell.angle_gamma   90.00
#
_symmetry.space_group_name_H-M   'P 1'
#
loop_
_entity.id
_entity.type
_entity.pdbx_description
1 polymer ?
#
loop_
_entity_poly.entity_id
_entity_poly.type
_entity_poly.pdbx_seq_one_letter_code
_entity_poly.pdbx_strand_id
1 'polypeptide(L)'
;LGSSLPDVFGGYTNTFKIYGFDLSVMLYYSIGGKLYDSDYSQMVNYYRGSSYHPDLLTQAWSETNKDATLPRFNKNTASIFSDQYLYDNTYLRLRNVTLGYSIPAKVLSKVKIDQVRFYAQGDNLLTFGSAVKRGTDPEQSIDGTTYNRFPTTKNVTFGVQITF
;
A
#
# COMPACT_ATOMS: atom_id res chain seq x y z
N LEU A 1 -20.71 -1.21 -12.99
CA LEU A 1 -19.31 -1.60 -12.76
C LEU A 1 -18.89 -1.42 -11.30
N GLY A 2 -19.56 -0.60 -10.51
CA GLY A 2 -19.32 -0.38 -9.09
C GLY A 2 -18.89 1.05 -8.74
N SER A 3 -18.75 1.29 -7.44
CA SER A 3 -18.30 2.55 -6.86
C SER A 3 -16.81 2.51 -6.55
N SER A 4 -16.10 3.61 -6.62
CA SER A 4 -14.73 3.75 -6.12
C SER A 4 -14.68 3.89 -4.59
N LEU A 5 -15.80 4.30 -3.98
CA LEU A 5 -15.88 4.49 -2.55
C LEU A 5 -16.03 3.15 -1.83
N PRO A 6 -15.32 2.95 -0.70
CA PRO A 6 -15.49 1.77 0.13
C PRO A 6 -16.86 1.76 0.81
N ASP A 7 -17.39 0.58 1.07
CA ASP A 7 -18.62 0.39 1.84
C ASP A 7 -18.39 0.65 3.33
N VAL A 8 -17.22 0.22 3.82
CA VAL A 8 -16.80 0.40 5.23
C VAL A 8 -15.30 0.63 5.28
N PHE A 9 -14.87 1.57 6.11
CA PHE A 9 -13.45 1.79 6.39
C PHE A 9 -13.25 2.24 7.84
N GLY A 10 -12.04 2.04 8.34
CA GLY A 10 -11.71 2.47 9.69
C GLY A 10 -10.29 2.12 10.11
N GLY A 11 -9.93 2.58 11.30
CA GLY A 11 -8.64 2.30 11.93
C GLY A 11 -8.82 1.69 13.31
N TYR A 12 -7.91 0.80 13.66
CA TYR A 12 -7.82 0.20 14.99
C TYR A 12 -6.41 0.39 15.53
N THR A 13 -6.29 1.07 16.69
CA THR A 13 -5.01 1.26 17.36
C THR A 13 -5.04 0.55 18.70
N ASN A 14 -4.01 -0.26 18.96
CA ASN A 14 -3.80 -0.90 20.26
C ASN A 14 -2.43 -0.51 20.81
N THR A 15 -2.38 -0.24 22.11
CA THR A 15 -1.15 0.14 22.81
C THR A 15 -0.98 -0.73 24.06
N PHE A 16 0.16 -1.39 24.15
CA PHE A 16 0.57 -2.22 25.28
C PHE A 16 1.74 -1.56 25.98
N LYS A 17 1.72 -1.56 27.32
CA LYS A 17 2.83 -1.08 28.15
C LYS A 17 3.16 -2.09 29.22
N ILE A 18 4.41 -2.53 29.27
CA ILE A 18 4.88 -3.50 30.27
C ILE A 18 6.38 -3.30 30.55
N TYR A 19 6.74 -3.21 31.81
CA TYR A 19 8.15 -3.11 32.26
C TYR A 19 9.04 -2.10 31.52
N GLY A 20 8.49 -0.91 31.21
CA GLY A 20 9.21 0.13 30.49
C GLY A 20 9.15 0.00 28.97
N PHE A 21 8.68 -1.10 28.44
CA PHE A 21 8.36 -1.22 27.01
C PHE A 21 6.97 -0.69 26.71
N ASP A 22 6.85 -0.02 25.57
CA ASP A 22 5.57 0.36 24.97
C ASP A 22 5.54 -0.10 23.51
N LEU A 23 4.47 -0.76 23.14
CA LEU A 23 4.18 -1.20 21.78
C LEU A 23 2.86 -0.60 21.35
N SER A 24 2.87 0.17 20.28
CA SER A 24 1.67 0.67 19.62
C SER A 24 1.57 0.09 18.21
N VAL A 25 0.40 -0.44 17.86
CA VAL A 25 0.11 -1.01 16.56
C VAL A 25 -1.15 -0.37 16.01
N MET A 26 -1.07 0.22 14.84
CA MET A 26 -2.19 0.82 14.12
C MET A 26 -2.47 0.03 12.85
N LEU A 27 -3.66 -0.51 12.76
CA LEU A 27 -4.22 -1.15 11.56
C LEU A 27 -5.24 -0.22 10.93
N TYR A 28 -5.25 -0.18 9.61
CA TYR A 28 -6.28 0.48 8.81
C TYR A 28 -6.87 -0.52 7.84
N TYR A 29 -8.19 -0.49 7.70
CA TYR A 29 -8.91 -1.34 6.77
C TYR A 29 -9.87 -0.53 5.91
N SER A 30 -10.06 -0.99 4.68
CA SER A 30 -11.05 -0.50 3.75
C SER A 30 -11.67 -1.71 3.05
N ILE A 31 -12.99 -1.81 3.08
CA ILE A 31 -13.75 -2.94 2.56
C ILE A 31 -14.69 -2.42 1.47
N GLY A 32 -14.72 -3.11 0.34
CA GLY A 32 -15.48 -2.69 -0.83
C GLY A 32 -14.75 -1.64 -1.66
N GLY A 33 -15.50 -1.04 -2.57
CA GLY A 33 -14.95 -0.13 -3.57
C GLY A 33 -14.25 -0.87 -4.72
N LYS A 34 -14.05 -0.14 -5.82
CA LYS A 34 -13.35 -0.62 -7.01
C LYS A 34 -12.20 0.30 -7.36
N LEU A 35 -11.12 -0.29 -7.82
CA LEU A 35 -9.92 0.40 -8.30
C LEU A 35 -9.70 0.05 -9.76
N TYR A 36 -9.63 1.05 -10.62
CA TYR A 36 -9.26 0.89 -12.02
C TYR A 36 -7.75 1.08 -12.17
N ASP A 37 -7.06 0.02 -12.61
CA ASP A 37 -5.62 0.05 -12.84
C ASP A 37 -5.31 0.68 -14.21
N SER A 38 -5.28 2.01 -14.20
CA SER A 38 -5.03 2.82 -15.37
C SER A 38 -3.60 2.65 -15.89
N ASP A 39 -2.64 2.51 -14.97
CA ASP A 39 -1.23 2.39 -15.33
C ASP A 39 -0.97 1.05 -16.02
N TYR A 40 -1.49 -0.06 -15.46
CA TYR A 40 -1.39 -1.36 -16.11
C TYR A 40 -2.13 -1.38 -17.44
N SER A 41 -3.35 -0.81 -17.51
CA SER A 41 -4.12 -0.70 -18.75
C SER A 41 -3.35 0.02 -19.84
N GLN A 42 -2.64 1.10 -19.51
CA GLN A 42 -1.80 1.82 -20.49
C GLN A 42 -0.57 1.01 -20.92
N MET A 43 0.05 0.27 -20.00
CA MET A 43 1.24 -0.54 -20.31
C MET A 43 0.94 -1.80 -21.14
N VAL A 44 -0.29 -2.33 -21.09
CA VAL A 44 -0.68 -3.51 -21.89
C VAL A 44 -1.47 -3.17 -23.15
N ASN A 45 -1.88 -1.92 -23.35
CA ASN A 45 -2.48 -1.42 -24.58
C ASN A 45 -1.48 -0.54 -25.34
N TYR A 46 -1.73 -0.34 -26.64
CA TYR A 46 -0.87 0.57 -27.40
C TYR A 46 -1.11 2.02 -26.97
N TYR A 47 -0.11 2.61 -26.34
CA TYR A 47 -0.09 4.03 -25.99
C TYR A 47 1.24 4.62 -26.44
N ARG A 48 1.20 5.61 -27.33
CA ARG A 48 2.41 6.20 -27.93
C ARG A 48 3.29 6.85 -26.86
N GLY A 49 4.55 6.42 -26.80
CA GLY A 49 5.56 6.96 -25.88
C GLY A 49 5.55 6.32 -24.49
N SER A 50 4.76 5.28 -24.27
CA SER A 50 4.75 4.53 -23.01
C SER A 50 5.71 3.35 -23.03
N SER A 51 6.18 2.95 -21.84
CA SER A 51 6.80 1.65 -21.62
C SER A 51 5.72 0.57 -21.61
N TYR A 52 6.04 -0.63 -22.06
CA TYR A 52 5.11 -1.75 -22.09
C TYR A 52 5.38 -2.74 -20.98
N HIS A 53 4.31 -3.37 -20.50
CA HIS A 53 4.41 -4.40 -19.46
C HIS A 53 4.90 -5.72 -20.05
N PRO A 54 5.78 -6.48 -19.35
CA PRO A 54 6.26 -7.79 -19.82
C PRO A 54 5.17 -8.81 -20.12
N ASP A 55 4.00 -8.70 -19.50
CA ASP A 55 2.84 -9.54 -19.76
C ASP A 55 2.41 -9.57 -21.23
N LEU A 56 2.71 -8.52 -21.99
CA LEU A 56 2.46 -8.52 -23.43
C LEU A 56 3.21 -9.61 -24.19
N LEU A 57 4.37 -10.04 -23.66
CA LEU A 57 5.17 -11.10 -24.30
C LEU A 57 4.57 -12.49 -24.07
N THR A 58 3.87 -12.69 -22.95
CA THR A 58 3.40 -14.00 -22.50
C THR A 58 1.90 -14.14 -22.50
N GLN A 59 1.15 -13.05 -22.33
CA GLN A 59 -0.30 -13.05 -22.11
C GLN A 59 -1.09 -12.41 -23.27
N ALA A 60 -0.42 -11.78 -24.26
CA ALA A 60 -1.12 -11.24 -25.41
C ALA A 60 -1.53 -12.34 -26.38
N TRP A 61 -2.72 -12.19 -26.96
CA TRP A 61 -3.24 -13.11 -27.96
C TRP A 61 -2.35 -13.12 -29.22
N SER A 62 -2.05 -14.30 -29.70
CA SER A 62 -1.38 -14.54 -30.99
C SER A 62 -1.87 -15.86 -31.59
N GLU A 63 -1.50 -16.15 -32.82
CA GLU A 63 -1.84 -17.42 -33.45
C GLU A 63 -1.25 -18.65 -32.72
N THR A 64 -0.15 -18.44 -31.99
CA THR A 64 0.52 -19.46 -31.18
C THR A 64 0.13 -19.41 -29.68
N ASN A 65 -0.58 -18.37 -29.24
CA ASN A 65 -1.07 -18.22 -27.87
C ASN A 65 -2.55 -17.86 -27.88
N LYS A 66 -3.40 -18.89 -28.03
CA LYS A 66 -4.87 -18.72 -28.13
C LYS A 66 -5.55 -18.60 -26.76
N ASP A 67 -4.92 -19.11 -25.67
CA ASP A 67 -5.42 -19.05 -24.30
C ASP A 67 -4.98 -17.75 -23.58
N ALA A 68 -4.74 -16.71 -24.35
CA ALA A 68 -4.28 -15.42 -23.88
C ALA A 68 -5.32 -14.69 -23.03
N THR A 69 -4.88 -14.01 -21.98
CA THR A 69 -5.72 -13.17 -21.12
C THR A 69 -5.79 -11.72 -21.61
N LEU A 70 -4.81 -11.29 -22.43
CA LEU A 70 -4.75 -9.96 -23.01
C LEU A 70 -5.12 -10.03 -24.50
N PRO A 71 -5.78 -9.00 -25.04
CA PRO A 71 -6.09 -8.93 -26.47
C PRO A 71 -4.83 -8.87 -27.33
N ARG A 72 -5.00 -9.08 -28.63
CA ARG A 72 -3.91 -8.90 -29.59
C ARG A 72 -3.37 -7.48 -29.54
N PHE A 73 -2.07 -7.35 -29.31
CA PHE A 73 -1.41 -6.04 -29.34
C PHE A 73 -1.47 -5.44 -30.74
N ASN A 74 -2.11 -4.27 -30.86
CA ASN A 74 -2.29 -3.59 -32.14
C ASN A 74 -2.20 -2.08 -31.95
N LYS A 75 -1.31 -1.44 -32.71
CA LYS A 75 -1.12 0.02 -32.72
C LYS A 75 -2.34 0.84 -33.17
N ASN A 76 -3.27 0.19 -33.86
CA ASN A 76 -4.49 0.86 -34.36
C ASN A 76 -5.68 0.68 -33.42
N THR A 77 -5.54 -0.11 -32.35
CA THR A 77 -6.59 -0.28 -31.35
C THR A 77 -6.45 0.82 -30.31
N ALA A 78 -7.45 1.68 -30.22
CA ALA A 78 -7.51 2.65 -29.14
C ALA A 78 -7.60 1.92 -27.79
N SER A 79 -7.01 2.48 -26.75
CA SER A 79 -7.17 1.99 -25.39
C SER A 79 -8.66 1.99 -25.05
N ILE A 80 -9.22 0.82 -24.82
CA ILE A 80 -10.64 0.65 -24.48
C ILE A 80 -10.73 0.49 -22.96
N PHE A 81 -11.59 1.26 -22.32
CA PHE A 81 -11.97 1.02 -20.95
C PHE A 81 -12.61 -0.35 -20.83
N SER A 82 -11.99 -1.23 -20.03
CA SER A 82 -12.43 -2.60 -19.81
C SER A 82 -12.47 -2.89 -18.32
N ASP A 83 -13.45 -3.68 -17.90
CA ASP A 83 -13.55 -4.22 -16.55
C ASP A 83 -12.44 -5.21 -16.22
N GLN A 84 -11.68 -5.68 -17.20
CA GLN A 84 -10.46 -6.47 -17.03
C GLN A 84 -9.43 -5.78 -16.12
N TYR A 85 -9.43 -4.46 -16.08
CA TYR A 85 -8.51 -3.65 -15.27
C TYR A 85 -9.17 -3.10 -14.00
N LEU A 86 -10.38 -3.55 -13.70
CA LEU A 86 -11.15 -3.14 -12.54
C LEU A 86 -11.03 -4.18 -11.43
N TYR A 87 -10.47 -3.81 -10.28
CA TYR A 87 -10.22 -4.70 -9.16
C TYR A 87 -11.06 -4.32 -7.96
N ASP A 88 -11.30 -5.31 -7.10
CA ASP A 88 -11.81 -5.08 -5.76
C ASP A 88 -10.74 -4.34 -4.94
N ASN A 89 -11.12 -3.25 -4.28
CA ASN A 89 -10.20 -2.40 -3.51
C ASN A 89 -10.24 -2.65 -2.01
N THR A 90 -10.68 -3.84 -1.60
CA THR A 90 -10.60 -4.26 -0.20
C THR A 90 -9.17 -4.48 0.22
N TYR A 91 -8.74 -3.83 1.31
CA TYR A 91 -7.40 -4.01 1.85
C TYR A 91 -7.32 -3.82 3.37
N LEU A 92 -6.28 -4.38 3.95
CA LEU A 92 -5.83 -4.19 5.32
C LEU A 92 -4.38 -3.70 5.31
N ARG A 93 -4.09 -2.62 6.02
CA ARG A 93 -2.73 -2.05 6.11
C ARG A 93 -2.26 -1.96 7.55
N LEU A 94 -1.05 -2.44 7.80
CA LEU A 94 -0.30 -2.15 9.01
C LEU A 94 0.29 -0.73 8.85
N ARG A 95 -0.48 0.24 9.36
CA ARG A 95 -0.23 1.67 9.13
C ARG A 95 0.96 2.18 9.92
N ASN A 96 1.03 1.78 11.17
CA ASN A 96 2.10 2.16 12.08
C ASN A 96 2.35 1.06 13.11
N VAL A 97 3.61 0.82 13.38
CA VAL A 97 4.07 0.03 14.53
C VAL A 97 5.16 0.84 15.22
N THR A 98 4.99 1.12 16.50
CA THR A 98 6.01 1.79 17.30
C THR A 98 6.35 0.92 18.50
N LEU A 99 7.61 0.57 18.65
CA LEU A 99 8.16 -0.09 19.83
C LEU A 99 9.07 0.90 20.55
N GLY A 100 8.74 1.21 21.79
CA GLY A 100 9.53 2.07 22.68
C GLY A 100 10.04 1.34 23.90
N TYR A 101 11.13 1.83 24.45
CA TYR A 101 11.64 1.43 25.77
C TYR A 101 12.06 2.67 26.56
N SER A 102 11.45 2.86 27.72
CA SER A 102 11.78 3.93 28.67
C SER A 102 12.68 3.40 29.78
N ILE A 103 13.81 4.07 29.99
CA ILE A 103 14.73 3.72 31.05
C ILE A 103 14.04 3.98 32.39
N PRO A 104 14.13 3.03 33.36
CA PRO A 104 13.55 3.21 34.69
C PRO A 104 14.09 4.46 35.40
N ALA A 105 13.21 5.23 36.05
CA ALA A 105 13.58 6.47 36.74
C ALA A 105 14.67 6.31 37.81
N LYS A 106 14.75 5.12 38.44
CA LYS A 106 15.82 4.81 39.41
C LYS A 106 17.23 4.91 38.82
N VAL A 107 17.40 4.64 37.52
CA VAL A 107 18.70 4.75 36.83
C VAL A 107 19.01 6.23 36.53
N LEU A 108 18.01 7.00 36.15
CA LEU A 108 18.12 8.38 35.68
C LEU A 108 18.27 9.39 36.81
N SER A 109 17.80 9.06 38.02
CA SER A 109 17.84 9.96 39.20
C SER A 109 19.23 10.47 39.54
N LYS A 110 20.29 9.72 39.19
CA LYS A 110 21.69 10.10 39.42
C LYS A 110 22.21 11.18 38.47
N VAL A 111 21.56 11.37 37.33
CA VAL A 111 22.04 12.27 36.25
C VAL A 111 21.10 13.45 35.98
N LYS A 112 20.08 13.64 36.83
CA LYS A 112 19.09 14.75 36.74
C LYS A 112 18.37 14.77 35.39
N ILE A 113 18.07 13.61 34.83
CA ILE A 113 17.27 13.43 33.63
C ILE A 113 15.97 12.78 34.07
N ASP A 114 14.84 13.36 33.65
CA ASP A 114 13.51 12.87 34.04
C ASP A 114 13.13 11.63 33.26
N GLN A 115 13.39 11.59 31.97
CA GLN A 115 13.05 10.46 31.11
C GLN A 115 14.01 10.30 29.94
N VAL A 116 14.37 9.07 29.64
CA VAL A 116 15.01 8.67 28.37
C VAL A 116 14.20 7.54 27.78
N ARG A 117 13.72 7.74 26.55
CA ARG A 117 12.98 6.72 25.78
C ARG A 117 13.62 6.51 24.44
N PHE A 118 13.99 5.27 24.12
CA PHE A 118 14.40 4.83 22.79
C PHE A 118 13.17 4.30 22.07
N TYR A 119 13.05 4.55 20.78
CA TYR A 119 11.96 3.97 19.98
C TYR A 119 12.39 3.62 18.57
N ALA A 120 11.71 2.61 18.04
CA ALA A 120 11.72 2.24 16.64
C ALA A 120 10.28 2.31 16.12
N GLN A 121 10.09 2.96 14.99
CA GLN A 121 8.80 3.13 14.34
C GLN A 121 8.87 2.63 12.91
N GLY A 122 7.86 1.91 12.50
CA GLY A 122 7.67 1.49 11.11
C GLY A 122 6.33 1.95 10.57
N ASP A 123 6.33 2.61 9.41
CA ASP A 123 5.11 3.08 8.77
C ASP A 123 4.84 2.32 7.47
N ASN A 124 3.58 1.98 7.24
CA ASN A 124 3.09 1.29 6.03
C ASN A 124 3.85 -0.01 5.70
N LEU A 125 4.25 -0.77 6.73
CA LEU A 125 5.15 -1.93 6.58
C LEU A 125 4.53 -3.05 5.74
N LEU A 126 3.24 -3.32 5.95
CA LEU A 126 2.53 -4.42 5.30
C LEU A 126 1.18 -3.94 4.79
N THR A 127 0.81 -4.38 3.59
CA THR A 127 -0.52 -4.17 3.03
C THR A 127 -0.99 -5.48 2.40
N PHE A 128 -2.24 -5.86 2.69
CA PHE A 128 -2.89 -7.06 2.17
C PHE A 128 -4.13 -6.64 1.40
N GLY A 129 -4.32 -7.15 0.20
CA GLY A 129 -5.47 -6.86 -0.65
C GLY A 129 -5.28 -7.37 -2.07
N SER A 130 -6.33 -7.38 -2.87
CA SER A 130 -6.29 -7.89 -4.25
C SER A 130 -5.45 -7.01 -5.17
N ALA A 131 -5.52 -5.69 -5.04
CA ALA A 131 -4.73 -4.74 -5.82
C ALA A 131 -3.21 -4.91 -5.57
N VAL A 132 -2.81 -5.21 -4.33
CA VAL A 132 -1.40 -5.39 -3.93
C VAL A 132 -0.72 -6.56 -4.64
N LYS A 133 -1.48 -7.61 -4.98
CA LYS A 133 -0.94 -8.78 -5.71
C LYS A 133 -0.38 -8.43 -7.08
N ARG A 134 -0.78 -7.30 -7.65
CA ARG A 134 -0.29 -6.78 -8.93
C ARG A 134 0.74 -5.66 -8.78
N GLY A 135 1.16 -5.34 -7.55
CA GLY A 135 2.11 -4.26 -7.27
C GLY A 135 1.46 -2.88 -7.18
N THR A 136 0.13 -2.81 -7.21
CA THR A 136 -0.63 -1.56 -7.12
C THR A 136 -0.95 -1.24 -5.67
N ASP A 137 -0.73 0.01 -5.25
CA ASP A 137 -1.13 0.47 -3.92
C ASP A 137 -2.66 0.72 -3.91
N PRO A 138 -3.43 0.06 -3.03
CA PRO A 138 -4.88 0.24 -2.95
C PRO A 138 -5.30 1.61 -2.42
N GLU A 139 -4.40 2.33 -1.72
CA GLU A 139 -4.66 3.67 -1.19
C GLU A 139 -4.25 4.74 -2.20
N GLN A 140 -4.94 4.75 -3.32
CA GLN A 140 -4.73 5.72 -4.40
C GLN A 140 -5.61 6.97 -4.20
N SER A 141 -6.31 7.41 -5.20
CA SER A 141 -7.20 8.54 -5.09
C SER A 141 -8.65 8.10 -4.90
N ILE A 142 -9.46 9.00 -4.37
CA ILE A 142 -10.89 8.79 -4.15
C ILE A 142 -11.66 8.54 -5.47
N ASP A 143 -11.10 8.94 -6.60
CA ASP A 143 -11.66 8.66 -7.93
C ASP A 143 -11.50 7.20 -8.37
N GLY A 144 -10.75 6.40 -7.60
CA GLY A 144 -10.58 4.97 -7.84
C GLY A 144 -9.73 4.63 -9.05
N THR A 145 -8.74 5.45 -9.38
CA THR A 145 -7.78 5.18 -10.47
C THR A 145 -6.32 5.30 -10.04
N THR A 146 -5.43 4.49 -10.63
CA THR A 146 -4.00 4.47 -10.31
C THR A 146 -3.16 5.48 -11.09
N TYR A 147 -3.76 6.31 -11.92
CA TYR A 147 -3.09 7.14 -12.92
C TYR A 147 -1.89 7.94 -12.39
N ASN A 148 -0.67 7.51 -12.80
CA ASN A 148 0.64 8.15 -12.50
C ASN A 148 0.86 8.50 -11.01
N ARG A 149 0.44 7.63 -10.09
CA ARG A 149 0.58 7.86 -8.66
C ARG A 149 1.69 7.01 -8.07
N PHE A 150 2.48 7.62 -7.21
CA PHE A 150 3.47 6.89 -6.43
C PHE A 150 2.77 6.09 -5.30
N PRO A 151 3.16 4.83 -5.11
CA PRO A 151 2.67 4.05 -3.98
C PRO A 151 3.13 4.66 -2.65
N THR A 152 2.37 4.38 -1.60
CA THR A 152 2.71 4.79 -0.23
C THR A 152 4.04 4.17 0.19
N THR A 153 4.97 5.00 0.64
CA THR A 153 6.31 4.57 1.04
C THR A 153 6.30 3.82 2.37
N LYS A 154 7.19 2.82 2.49
CA LYS A 154 7.51 2.17 3.76
C LYS A 154 8.65 2.94 4.41
N ASN A 155 8.46 3.35 5.66
CA ASN A 155 9.47 4.08 6.40
C ASN A 155 9.83 3.34 7.68
N VAL A 156 11.10 3.38 8.06
CA VAL A 156 11.57 2.91 9.37
C VAL A 156 12.38 4.02 10.01
N THR A 157 12.00 4.40 11.22
CA THR A 157 12.59 5.50 11.98
C THR A 157 13.06 4.99 13.34
N PHE A 158 14.23 5.43 13.74
CA PHE A 158 14.75 5.22 15.10
C PHE A 158 14.97 6.56 15.75
N GLY A 159 14.64 6.65 17.04
CA GLY A 159 14.81 7.90 17.76
C GLY A 159 15.05 7.71 19.25
N VAL A 160 15.52 8.79 19.86
CA VAL A 160 15.72 8.93 21.30
C VAL A 160 15.00 10.18 21.76
N GLN A 161 14.18 10.06 22.77
CA GLN A 161 13.51 11.18 23.42
C GLN A 161 14.10 11.35 24.83
N ILE A 162 14.56 12.55 25.15
CA ILE A 162 15.14 12.90 26.44
C ILE A 162 14.35 14.06 27.02
N THR A 163 13.93 13.92 28.27
CA THR A 163 13.24 14.97 29.04
C THR A 163 14.08 15.29 30.28
N PHE A 164 14.30 16.60 30.51
CA PHE A 164 15.09 17.13 31.60
C PHE A 164 14.22 17.80 32.67
#